data_16679f654fe1704985ee13f14ebfcfae
#
_entry.id   16679f654fe1704985ee13f14ebfcfae
#
_cell.length_a   1.000
_cell.length_b   1.000
_cell.length_c   1.000
_cell.angle_alpha   90.00
_cell.angle_beta   90.00
_cell.angle_gamma   90.00
#
_symmetry.space_group_name_H-M   'P 1'
#
loop_
_entity.id
_entity.type
_entity.pdbx_description
1 polymer ?
#
loop_
_entity_poly.entity_id
_entity_poly.type
_entity_poly.pdbx_seq_one_letter_code
_entity_poly.pdbx_strand_id
1 'polypeptide(L)'
;MSFRSSEMGNWSNYKYALVLFLPLLLAVGTKTTVTQKKWGFYGHKRINRIAVFTLPPEMFGFYKEHIEYLTEHAVDPDKRRYAVEGEAQCHYIDLDHYYKPGEDPFEIVPRRWYDAVAKFTEDTLQNYGIVPWHIHVMKMKLQKAFETKNVDLILKYSADIGHYIGDAHVPLHTTENYNGQLTRQKGIHGLWESRLVEINAESYDYFVGKGQYVKNVLDLAWDAVKGSHKSLDSVLNIEKELTAEFLSDKKYSFEQRGNTTIPVYSYEFSQEYHKRMNGMVERRMRAAIIAVGSIWYTAWVDAGQPNLSELQNVPPSADLLEEMKELDDHFHNDKHKGRICE
;
A
#
# COMPACT_ATOMS: atom_id res chain seq x y z
N MET A 1 7.03 -96.83 49.98
CA MET A 1 6.40 -97.52 48.89
C MET A 1 6.23 -96.55 47.76
N SER A 2 7.08 -96.67 46.89
CA SER A 2 7.00 -97.24 45.53
C SER A 2 6.57 -96.19 44.47
N PHE A 3 7.58 -95.83 43.63
CA PHE A 3 7.66 -95.83 42.12
C PHE A 3 6.60 -95.04 41.36
N ARG A 4 6.88 -94.31 40.35
CA ARG A 4 7.80 -94.30 39.13
C ARG A 4 7.57 -92.99 38.42
N SER A 5 8.57 -92.32 38.00
CA SER A 5 9.29 -92.25 36.74
C SER A 5 8.48 -91.70 35.54
N SER A 6 9.09 -90.67 34.96
CA SER A 6 9.26 -90.32 33.54
C SER A 6 8.05 -89.87 32.76
N GLU A 7 8.11 -88.72 32.11
CA GLU A 7 8.66 -88.62 30.74
C GLU A 7 8.83 -87.12 30.33
N MET A 8 9.92 -86.90 29.61
CA MET A 8 10.23 -85.64 28.99
C MET A 8 9.39 -85.44 27.72
N GLY A 9 8.66 -84.33 27.62
CA GLY A 9 7.95 -83.88 26.46
C GLY A 9 8.51 -82.54 25.95
N ASN A 10 8.98 -82.69 24.77
CA ASN A 10 9.65 -81.80 23.85
C ASN A 10 9.03 -80.35 23.76
N TRP A 11 9.83 -79.34 24.03
CA TRP A 11 9.44 -77.94 23.77
C TRP A 11 9.99 -77.50 22.41
N SER A 12 9.14 -77.52 21.41
CA SER A 12 9.41 -77.00 20.07
C SER A 12 8.95 -75.56 20.01
N ASN A 13 9.88 -74.69 19.78
CA ASN A 13 9.91 -73.45 19.03
C ASN A 13 8.58 -72.68 18.80
N TYR A 14 8.33 -71.65 19.64
CA TYR A 14 7.53 -70.51 19.22
C TYR A 14 8.47 -69.34 18.92
N LYS A 15 8.69 -69.09 17.59
CA LYS A 15 9.30 -67.87 17.11
C LYS A 15 8.27 -66.74 17.23
N TYR A 16 8.47 -65.84 18.21
CA TYR A 16 7.72 -64.59 18.24
C TYR A 16 8.17 -63.68 17.10
N ALA A 17 7.33 -63.52 16.08
CA ALA A 17 7.48 -62.51 15.06
C ALA A 17 7.09 -61.16 15.69
N LEU A 18 8.09 -60.35 16.01
CA LEU A 18 7.91 -58.97 16.46
C LEU A 18 7.47 -58.14 15.20
N VAL A 19 6.17 -57.89 15.05
CA VAL A 19 5.65 -56.97 14.04
C VAL A 19 5.88 -55.56 14.57
N LEU A 20 6.95 -54.92 14.11
CA LEU A 20 7.19 -53.51 14.30
C LEU A 20 6.16 -52.71 13.48
N PHE A 21 5.12 -52.22 14.15
CA PHE A 21 4.25 -51.14 13.60
C PHE A 21 5.05 -49.86 13.58
N LEU A 22 5.56 -49.49 12.40
CA LEU A 22 6.11 -48.15 12.15
C LEU A 22 4.92 -47.23 11.88
N PRO A 23 4.61 -46.20 12.72
CA PRO A 23 3.60 -45.21 12.37
C PRO A 23 4.14 -44.37 11.21
N LEU A 24 3.52 -44.52 10.05
CA LEU A 24 3.75 -43.64 8.90
C LEU A 24 3.18 -42.24 9.27
N LEU A 25 4.01 -41.36 9.81
CA LEU A 25 3.71 -39.95 9.99
C LEU A 25 3.60 -39.34 8.61
N LEU A 26 2.36 -39.29 8.08
CA LEU A 26 2.00 -38.39 6.98
C LEU A 26 2.18 -36.96 7.47
N ALA A 27 3.35 -36.39 7.21
CA ALA A 27 3.58 -34.96 7.32
C ALA A 27 2.69 -34.29 6.26
N VAL A 28 1.48 -33.90 6.66
CA VAL A 28 0.68 -32.94 5.92
C VAL A 28 1.45 -31.62 5.99
N GLY A 29 2.30 -31.41 5.01
CA GLY A 29 2.95 -30.14 4.79
C GLY A 29 1.86 -29.11 4.49
N THR A 30 1.42 -28.38 5.50
CA THR A 30 0.72 -27.14 5.29
C THR A 30 1.68 -26.24 4.51
N LYS A 31 1.44 -26.12 3.20
CA LYS A 31 2.03 -25.04 2.42
C LYS A 31 1.51 -23.75 3.03
N THR A 32 2.25 -23.21 3.97
CA THR A 32 2.14 -21.79 4.31
C THR A 32 2.50 -21.06 3.03
N THR A 33 1.50 -20.61 2.29
CA THR A 33 1.66 -19.59 1.26
C THR A 33 2.21 -18.37 1.99
N VAL A 34 3.52 -18.20 1.95
CA VAL A 34 4.15 -16.94 2.31
C VAL A 34 3.64 -15.95 1.27
N THR A 35 2.61 -15.20 1.63
CA THR A 35 2.13 -14.07 0.85
C THR A 35 3.34 -13.18 0.62
N GLN A 36 3.77 -13.04 -0.62
CA GLN A 36 4.80 -12.07 -0.99
C GLN A 36 4.33 -10.70 -0.51
N LYS A 37 4.92 -10.19 0.58
CA LYS A 37 4.74 -8.80 0.98
C LYS A 37 5.45 -7.97 -0.09
N LYS A 38 4.70 -7.48 -1.07
CA LYS A 38 5.19 -6.52 -2.03
C LYS A 38 5.32 -5.16 -1.35
N TRP A 39 6.36 -4.45 -1.73
CA TRP A 39 6.76 -3.14 -1.20
C TRP A 39 5.67 -2.09 -1.46
N GLY A 40 5.45 -1.15 -0.55
CA GLY A 40 4.42 -0.11 -0.62
C GLY A 40 3.05 -0.54 -0.05
N PHE A 41 2.67 -1.79 -0.21
CA PHE A 41 1.34 -2.29 0.15
C PHE A 41 0.99 -2.13 1.64
N TYR A 42 1.97 -2.29 2.53
CA TYR A 42 1.72 -2.19 3.95
C TYR A 42 1.30 -0.77 4.38
N GLY A 43 1.94 0.27 3.81
CA GLY A 43 1.62 1.66 4.09
C GLY A 43 0.19 2.03 3.67
N HIS A 44 -0.19 1.72 2.43
CA HIS A 44 -1.53 1.99 1.90
C HIS A 44 -2.63 1.26 2.68
N LYS A 45 -2.43 -0.02 2.97
CA LYS A 45 -3.35 -0.81 3.81
C LYS A 45 -3.54 -0.16 5.18
N ARG A 46 -2.46 0.29 5.79
CA ARG A 46 -2.51 0.93 7.11
C ARG A 46 -3.22 2.27 7.08
N ILE A 47 -2.96 3.10 6.07
CA ILE A 47 -3.61 4.40 5.86
C ILE A 47 -5.13 4.21 5.76
N ASN A 48 -5.60 3.35 4.86
CA ASN A 48 -7.03 3.11 4.66
C ASN A 48 -7.69 2.55 5.93
N ARG A 49 -7.06 1.56 6.57
CA ARG A 49 -7.59 0.96 7.79
C ARG A 49 -7.78 1.97 8.91
N ILE A 50 -6.79 2.83 9.13
CA ILE A 50 -6.84 3.82 10.21
C ILE A 50 -7.77 4.98 9.86
N ALA A 51 -7.88 5.36 8.60
CA ALA A 51 -8.80 6.41 8.15
C ALA A 51 -10.27 6.13 8.53
N VAL A 52 -10.68 4.85 8.62
CA VAL A 52 -12.02 4.46 9.09
C VAL A 52 -12.34 5.06 10.48
N PHE A 53 -11.35 5.14 11.36
CA PHE A 53 -11.53 5.64 12.73
C PHE A 53 -11.59 7.18 12.82
N THR A 54 -11.39 7.88 11.71
CA THR A 54 -11.54 9.34 11.62
C THR A 54 -12.98 9.77 11.26
N LEU A 55 -13.82 8.81 10.87
CA LEU A 55 -15.17 9.08 10.36
C LEU A 55 -16.18 9.39 11.46
N PRO A 56 -17.23 10.17 11.16
CA PRO A 56 -18.32 10.45 12.09
C PRO A 56 -19.19 9.18 12.31
N PRO A 57 -19.98 9.15 13.40
CA PRO A 57 -20.80 7.97 13.74
C PRO A 57 -21.72 7.51 12.63
N GLU A 58 -22.26 8.42 11.82
CA GLU A 58 -23.19 8.16 10.72
C GLU A 58 -22.57 7.33 9.59
N MET A 59 -21.26 7.43 9.41
CA MET A 59 -20.49 6.65 8.43
C MET A 59 -19.77 5.47 9.06
N PHE A 60 -19.40 5.60 10.34
CA PHE A 60 -18.49 4.66 10.99
C PHE A 60 -18.97 3.21 10.95
N GLY A 61 -20.27 2.97 11.19
CA GLY A 61 -20.83 1.60 11.19
C GLY A 61 -20.57 0.89 9.86
N PHE A 62 -20.92 1.51 8.74
CA PHE A 62 -20.69 0.97 7.39
C PHE A 62 -19.20 0.72 7.11
N TYR A 63 -18.35 1.72 7.32
CA TYR A 63 -16.91 1.62 7.04
C TYR A 63 -16.21 0.61 7.95
N LYS A 64 -16.65 0.49 9.21
CA LYS A 64 -16.11 -0.49 10.16
C LYS A 64 -16.45 -1.93 9.79
N GLU A 65 -17.66 -2.18 9.30
CA GLU A 65 -18.07 -3.49 8.81
C GLU A 65 -17.22 -3.93 7.61
N HIS A 66 -16.93 -2.99 6.71
CA HIS A 66 -16.15 -3.26 5.50
C HIS A 66 -14.65 -2.96 5.63
N ILE A 67 -14.12 -2.84 6.86
CA ILE A 67 -12.74 -2.41 7.10
C ILE A 67 -11.69 -3.35 6.48
N GLU A 68 -11.97 -4.65 6.44
CA GLU A 68 -11.06 -5.62 5.82
C GLU A 68 -11.02 -5.43 4.31
N TYR A 69 -12.16 -5.20 3.66
CA TYR A 69 -12.19 -4.86 2.23
C TYR A 69 -11.37 -3.60 1.95
N LEU A 70 -11.64 -2.51 2.67
CA LEU A 70 -10.95 -1.23 2.49
C LEU A 70 -9.44 -1.34 2.73
N THR A 71 -9.04 -2.24 3.63
CA THR A 71 -7.64 -2.52 3.93
C THR A 71 -6.97 -3.30 2.81
N GLU A 72 -7.55 -4.44 2.42
CA GLU A 72 -6.92 -5.34 1.45
C GLU A 72 -6.90 -4.75 0.03
N HIS A 73 -7.94 -4.00 -0.34
CA HIS A 73 -8.08 -3.37 -1.65
C HIS A 73 -7.48 -1.96 -1.75
N ALA A 74 -6.85 -1.47 -0.68
CA ALA A 74 -6.07 -0.22 -0.73
C ALA A 74 -4.91 -0.24 -1.73
N VAL A 75 -4.53 -1.40 -2.24
CA VAL A 75 -3.40 -1.61 -3.15
C VAL A 75 -3.82 -2.01 -4.56
N ASP A 76 -5.10 -2.03 -4.83
CA ASP A 76 -5.63 -2.40 -6.15
C ASP A 76 -5.22 -1.42 -7.26
N PRO A 77 -5.07 -0.10 -7.01
CA PRO A 77 -4.49 0.79 -8.01
C PRO A 77 -3.10 0.37 -8.47
N ASP A 78 -2.22 -0.07 -7.58
CA ASP A 78 -0.91 -0.61 -7.98
C ASP A 78 -1.01 -1.88 -8.83
N LYS A 79 -1.97 -2.76 -8.51
CA LYS A 79 -2.22 -3.96 -9.30
C LYS A 79 -2.78 -3.60 -10.69
N ARG A 80 -3.64 -2.57 -10.78
CA ARG A 80 -4.20 -2.10 -12.06
C ARG A 80 -3.13 -1.62 -13.04
N ARG A 81 -1.96 -1.20 -12.59
CA ARG A 81 -0.83 -0.85 -13.46
C ARG A 81 -0.35 -2.02 -14.33
N TYR A 82 -0.77 -3.25 -14.05
CA TYR A 82 -0.51 -4.44 -14.85
C TYR A 82 -1.65 -4.76 -15.83
N ALA A 83 -2.87 -4.34 -15.53
CA ALA A 83 -4.06 -4.63 -16.32
C ALA A 83 -4.49 -3.44 -17.20
N VAL A 84 -4.38 -2.20 -16.68
CA VAL A 84 -4.99 -1.01 -17.27
C VAL A 84 -3.92 -0.04 -17.77
N GLU A 85 -4.01 0.30 -19.05
CA GLU A 85 -3.21 1.38 -19.63
C GLU A 85 -3.73 2.73 -19.11
N GLY A 86 -2.81 3.64 -18.76
CA GLY A 86 -3.19 4.94 -18.22
C GLY A 86 -3.34 4.96 -16.70
N GLU A 87 -3.22 3.84 -16.02
CA GLU A 87 -3.27 3.82 -14.55
C GLU A 87 -2.02 4.42 -13.91
N ALA A 88 -0.83 4.17 -14.48
CA ALA A 88 0.43 4.54 -13.86
C ALA A 88 0.55 6.05 -13.55
N GLN A 89 0.10 6.92 -14.46
CA GLN A 89 0.18 8.38 -14.27
C GLN A 89 -0.77 8.92 -13.22
N CYS A 90 -1.73 8.11 -12.74
CA CYS A 90 -2.63 8.50 -11.66
C CYS A 90 -1.95 8.55 -10.28
N HIS A 91 -0.73 7.98 -10.15
CA HIS A 91 0.00 7.79 -8.90
C HIS A 91 0.99 8.90 -8.57
N TYR A 92 1.39 9.74 -9.53
CA TYR A 92 2.47 10.71 -9.36
C TYR A 92 2.24 12.01 -10.12
N ILE A 93 3.15 12.96 -9.91
CA ILE A 93 3.32 14.16 -10.72
C ILE A 93 4.79 14.57 -10.71
N ASP A 94 5.47 14.46 -11.86
CA ASP A 94 6.87 14.83 -12.02
C ASP A 94 7.01 16.34 -12.24
N LEU A 95 7.02 17.08 -11.12
CA LEU A 95 7.01 18.54 -11.14
C LEU A 95 8.22 19.15 -11.83
N ASP A 96 9.37 18.45 -11.80
CA ASP A 96 10.64 18.86 -12.42
C ASP A 96 10.53 19.18 -13.91
N HIS A 97 9.52 18.67 -14.62
CA HIS A 97 9.28 18.95 -16.03
C HIS A 97 8.58 20.28 -16.28
N TYR A 98 8.07 20.95 -15.24
CA TYR A 98 7.25 22.16 -15.40
C TYR A 98 7.96 23.45 -15.01
N TYR A 99 9.13 23.40 -14.33
CA TYR A 99 9.82 24.58 -13.83
C TYR A 99 11.32 24.51 -14.05
N LYS A 100 11.99 25.67 -14.00
CA LYS A 100 13.44 25.78 -14.04
C LYS A 100 14.00 25.97 -12.62
N PRO A 101 15.29 25.66 -12.41
CA PRO A 101 15.94 25.92 -11.12
C PRO A 101 15.70 27.35 -10.63
N GLY A 102 15.17 27.49 -9.41
CA GLY A 102 14.86 28.78 -8.79
C GLY A 102 13.42 29.24 -8.96
N GLU A 103 12.60 28.55 -9.75
CA GLU A 103 11.18 28.81 -9.87
C GLU A 103 10.36 27.94 -8.92
N ASP A 104 9.16 28.40 -8.51
CA ASP A 104 8.22 27.57 -7.72
C ASP A 104 7.25 26.85 -8.67
N PRO A 105 7.28 25.50 -8.76
CA PRO A 105 6.35 24.77 -9.62
C PRO A 105 4.87 25.02 -9.27
N PHE A 106 4.56 25.37 -8.03
CA PHE A 106 3.20 25.63 -7.55
C PHE A 106 2.63 26.99 -7.98
N GLU A 107 3.48 27.90 -8.44
CA GLU A 107 3.07 29.14 -9.11
C GLU A 107 2.98 28.93 -10.66
N ILE A 108 3.65 27.91 -11.19
CA ILE A 108 3.72 27.63 -12.61
C ILE A 108 2.64 26.69 -13.08
N VAL A 109 2.41 25.58 -12.36
CA VAL A 109 1.42 24.55 -12.75
C VAL A 109 0.03 24.98 -12.26
N PRO A 110 -0.92 25.24 -13.19
CA PRO A 110 -2.28 25.60 -12.80
C PRO A 110 -2.95 24.45 -12.04
N ARG A 111 -3.61 24.77 -10.93
CA ARG A 111 -4.34 23.75 -10.15
C ARG A 111 -5.56 23.20 -10.90
N ARG A 112 -6.25 24.02 -11.71
CA ARG A 112 -7.42 23.59 -12.47
C ARG A 112 -7.00 22.83 -13.74
N TRP A 113 -7.61 21.67 -13.98
CA TRP A 113 -7.28 20.80 -15.12
C TRP A 113 -7.30 21.52 -16.47
N TYR A 114 -8.39 22.24 -16.76
CA TYR A 114 -8.53 22.96 -18.03
C TYR A 114 -7.45 24.03 -18.26
N ASP A 115 -7.04 24.72 -17.20
CA ASP A 115 -5.99 25.73 -17.28
C ASP A 115 -4.61 25.07 -17.45
N ALA A 116 -4.39 23.90 -16.82
CA ALA A 116 -3.19 23.11 -16.97
C ALA A 116 -3.08 22.53 -18.40
N VAL A 117 -4.16 21.97 -18.94
CA VAL A 117 -4.23 21.48 -20.33
C VAL A 117 -3.98 22.62 -21.33
N ALA A 118 -4.58 23.79 -21.12
CA ALA A 118 -4.37 24.95 -21.98
C ALA A 118 -2.89 25.42 -22.00
N LYS A 119 -2.18 25.22 -20.87
CA LYS A 119 -0.77 25.63 -20.74
C LYS A 119 0.22 24.59 -21.24
N PHE A 120 -0.03 23.31 -20.95
CA PHE A 120 0.96 22.23 -21.12
C PHE A 120 0.55 21.13 -22.10
N THR A 121 -0.70 21.10 -22.56
CA THR A 121 -1.38 20.03 -23.29
C THR A 121 -1.71 18.80 -22.40
N GLU A 122 -2.76 18.09 -22.77
CA GLU A 122 -3.19 16.89 -22.04
C GLU A 122 -2.14 15.79 -22.13
N ASP A 123 -1.55 15.55 -23.29
CA ASP A 123 -0.51 14.52 -23.49
C ASP A 123 0.70 14.77 -22.59
N THR A 124 1.13 16.03 -22.43
CA THR A 124 2.23 16.38 -21.52
C THR A 124 1.87 16.06 -20.07
N LEU A 125 0.66 16.44 -19.63
CA LEU A 125 0.21 16.16 -18.27
C LEU A 125 0.10 14.66 -18.00
N GLN A 126 -0.45 13.89 -18.94
CA GLN A 126 -0.54 12.44 -18.84
C GLN A 126 0.86 11.78 -18.78
N ASN A 127 1.83 12.27 -19.53
CA ASN A 127 3.19 11.72 -19.52
C ASN A 127 3.91 11.95 -18.18
N TYR A 128 3.66 13.10 -17.54
CA TYR A 128 4.36 13.47 -16.29
C TYR A 128 3.52 13.32 -15.03
N GLY A 129 2.34 12.70 -15.14
CA GLY A 129 1.51 12.32 -14.02
C GLY A 129 0.46 13.35 -13.61
N ILE A 130 -0.65 12.83 -13.09
CA ILE A 130 -1.88 13.60 -12.88
C ILE A 130 -2.51 13.41 -11.49
N VAL A 131 -1.77 12.91 -10.51
CA VAL A 131 -2.32 12.51 -9.19
C VAL A 131 -3.23 13.57 -8.53
N PRO A 132 -2.94 14.89 -8.50
CA PRO A 132 -3.82 15.83 -7.79
C PRO A 132 -5.18 15.98 -8.47
N TRP A 133 -5.23 15.96 -9.80
CA TRP A 133 -6.48 16.02 -10.56
C TRP A 133 -7.24 14.69 -10.49
N HIS A 134 -6.50 13.57 -10.50
CA HIS A 134 -7.10 12.23 -10.39
C HIS A 134 -7.81 12.04 -9.04
N ILE A 135 -7.22 12.49 -7.93
CA ILE A 135 -7.88 12.48 -6.61
C ILE A 135 -9.21 13.24 -6.65
N HIS A 136 -9.26 14.39 -7.33
CA HIS A 136 -10.52 15.14 -7.48
C HIS A 136 -11.57 14.36 -8.29
N VAL A 137 -11.18 13.72 -9.39
CA VAL A 137 -12.07 12.87 -10.19
C VAL A 137 -12.59 11.68 -9.37
N MET A 138 -11.73 11.03 -8.59
CA MET A 138 -12.11 9.91 -7.73
C MET A 138 -13.08 10.31 -6.63
N LYS A 139 -12.92 11.52 -6.05
CA LYS A 139 -13.91 12.08 -5.11
C LYS A 139 -15.28 12.23 -5.77
N MET A 140 -15.34 12.72 -7.01
CA MET A 140 -16.62 12.86 -7.72
C MET A 140 -17.28 11.49 -8.00
N LYS A 141 -16.47 10.47 -8.35
CA LYS A 141 -16.95 9.09 -8.52
C LYS A 141 -17.50 8.53 -7.20
N LEU A 142 -16.78 8.74 -6.09
CA LEU A 142 -17.23 8.30 -4.76
C LEU A 142 -18.52 9.02 -4.33
N GLN A 143 -18.62 10.33 -4.55
CA GLN A 143 -19.86 11.09 -4.31
C GLN A 143 -21.02 10.48 -5.08
N LYS A 144 -20.83 10.19 -6.37
CA LYS A 144 -21.88 9.57 -7.20
C LYS A 144 -22.26 8.18 -6.69
N ALA A 145 -21.30 7.39 -6.21
CA ALA A 145 -21.58 6.09 -5.59
C ALA A 145 -22.45 6.20 -4.34
N PHE A 146 -22.21 7.22 -3.50
CA PHE A 146 -23.07 7.53 -2.35
C PHE A 146 -24.48 7.98 -2.77
N GLU A 147 -24.61 8.86 -3.77
CA GLU A 147 -25.90 9.32 -4.29
C GLU A 147 -26.78 8.17 -4.78
N THR A 148 -26.15 7.16 -5.40
CA THR A 148 -26.84 5.97 -5.92
C THR A 148 -26.93 4.84 -4.90
N LYS A 149 -26.37 5.00 -3.69
CA LYS A 149 -26.28 3.97 -2.64
C LYS A 149 -25.73 2.64 -3.15
N ASN A 150 -24.79 2.67 -4.10
CA ASN A 150 -24.16 1.49 -4.66
C ASN A 150 -22.98 1.05 -3.78
N VAL A 151 -23.17 -0.05 -3.03
CA VAL A 151 -22.19 -0.54 -2.05
C VAL A 151 -20.84 -0.87 -2.72
N ASP A 152 -20.87 -1.58 -3.85
CA ASP A 152 -19.64 -1.98 -4.56
C ASP A 152 -18.80 -0.77 -4.99
N LEU A 153 -19.46 0.24 -5.56
CA LEU A 153 -18.77 1.45 -5.99
C LEU A 153 -18.31 2.31 -4.80
N ILE A 154 -19.07 2.34 -3.69
CA ILE A 154 -18.63 3.04 -2.47
C ILE A 154 -17.36 2.37 -1.95
N LEU A 155 -17.33 1.05 -1.84
CA LEU A 155 -16.18 0.31 -1.34
C LEU A 155 -14.97 0.45 -2.26
N LYS A 156 -15.15 0.21 -3.56
CA LYS A 156 -14.09 0.31 -4.57
C LYS A 156 -13.46 1.70 -4.59
N TYR A 157 -14.27 2.75 -4.75
CA TYR A 157 -13.75 4.11 -4.84
C TYR A 157 -13.20 4.63 -3.52
N SER A 158 -13.71 4.16 -2.37
CA SER A 158 -13.12 4.49 -1.07
C SER A 158 -11.73 3.87 -0.91
N ALA A 159 -11.55 2.60 -1.31
CA ALA A 159 -10.26 1.95 -1.25
C ALA A 159 -9.25 2.63 -2.20
N ASP A 160 -9.66 2.86 -3.45
CA ASP A 160 -8.83 3.46 -4.49
C ASP A 160 -8.37 4.88 -4.16
N ILE A 161 -9.29 5.75 -3.73
CA ILE A 161 -8.93 7.15 -3.45
C ILE A 161 -7.97 7.26 -2.27
N GLY A 162 -8.06 6.34 -1.31
CA GLY A 162 -7.13 6.28 -0.19
C GLY A 162 -5.70 5.95 -0.64
N HIS A 163 -5.54 5.12 -1.67
CA HIS A 163 -4.25 4.83 -2.30
C HIS A 163 -3.64 6.11 -2.92
N TYR A 164 -4.35 6.76 -3.85
CA TYR A 164 -3.82 7.97 -4.52
C TYR A 164 -3.53 9.12 -3.56
N ILE A 165 -4.29 9.23 -2.45
CA ILE A 165 -3.99 10.18 -1.40
C ILE A 165 -2.71 9.78 -0.67
N GLY A 166 -2.49 8.50 -0.40
CA GLY A 166 -1.24 7.96 0.12
C GLY A 166 -0.06 8.40 -0.75
N ASP A 167 -0.13 8.13 -2.06
CA ASP A 167 0.88 8.50 -3.06
C ASP A 167 1.17 10.01 -3.09
N ALA A 168 0.14 10.85 -3.06
CA ALA A 168 0.30 12.30 -3.01
C ALA A 168 1.06 12.78 -1.76
N HIS A 169 1.15 11.94 -0.71
CA HIS A 169 1.92 12.20 0.50
C HIS A 169 3.34 11.63 0.47
N VAL A 170 3.76 10.94 -0.59
CA VAL A 170 5.11 10.41 -0.79
C VAL A 170 5.98 11.44 -1.53
N PRO A 171 7.11 11.93 -0.96
CA PRO A 171 7.97 12.89 -1.63
C PRO A 171 8.46 12.44 -3.00
N LEU A 172 8.77 11.17 -3.15
CA LEU A 172 9.30 10.58 -4.37
C LEU A 172 8.27 10.43 -5.51
N HIS A 173 6.99 10.61 -5.24
CA HIS A 173 5.94 10.71 -6.27
C HIS A 173 5.82 12.12 -6.87
N THR A 174 6.74 13.05 -6.55
CA THR A 174 6.70 14.43 -7.05
C THR A 174 7.88 14.80 -7.95
N THR A 175 8.64 13.79 -8.42
CA THR A 175 9.86 13.96 -9.21
C THR A 175 10.08 12.81 -10.19
N GLU A 176 10.66 13.11 -11.35
CA GLU A 176 11.15 12.10 -12.28
C GLU A 176 12.25 11.23 -11.63
N ASN A 177 13.03 11.78 -10.69
CA ASN A 177 14.06 11.05 -9.93
C ASN A 177 13.46 10.17 -8.82
N TYR A 178 12.29 9.63 -9.03
CA TYR A 178 11.48 8.91 -8.04
C TYR A 178 12.19 7.76 -7.32
N ASN A 179 13.10 7.06 -7.98
CA ASN A 179 13.85 5.95 -7.41
C ASN A 179 15.36 6.23 -7.27
N GLY A 180 15.75 7.53 -7.32
CA GLY A 180 17.14 7.95 -7.20
C GLY A 180 18.00 7.58 -8.39
N GLN A 181 17.39 7.22 -9.54
CA GLN A 181 18.11 6.78 -10.74
C GLN A 181 18.98 7.89 -11.36
N LEU A 182 18.60 9.15 -11.20
CA LEU A 182 19.36 10.30 -11.68
C LEU A 182 20.47 10.74 -10.69
N THR A 183 20.39 10.33 -9.42
CA THR A 183 21.30 10.74 -8.35
C THR A 183 22.16 9.60 -7.78
N ARG A 184 22.14 8.41 -8.40
CA ARG A 184 22.85 7.20 -7.95
C ARG A 184 22.35 6.66 -6.59
N GLN A 185 21.08 6.88 -6.29
CA GLN A 185 20.42 6.45 -5.04
C GLN A 185 19.32 5.41 -5.33
N LYS A 186 19.56 4.57 -6.35
CA LYS A 186 18.57 3.57 -6.80
C LYS A 186 18.08 2.70 -5.65
N GLY A 187 16.76 2.60 -5.53
CA GLY A 187 16.08 1.88 -4.45
C GLY A 187 15.60 2.76 -3.31
N ILE A 188 15.85 4.09 -3.37
CA ILE A 188 15.41 5.02 -2.32
C ILE A 188 13.89 5.08 -2.20
N HIS A 189 13.15 4.83 -3.28
CA HIS A 189 11.70 4.76 -3.26
C HIS A 189 11.21 3.67 -2.30
N GLY A 190 11.64 2.44 -2.56
CA GLY A 190 11.32 1.30 -1.68
C GLY A 190 11.87 1.47 -0.25
N LEU A 191 13.01 2.15 -0.06
CA LEU A 191 13.50 2.50 1.27
C LEU A 191 12.47 3.38 1.99
N TRP A 192 12.07 4.52 1.39
CA TRP A 192 11.24 5.51 2.05
C TRP A 192 9.80 5.05 2.27
N GLU A 193 9.15 4.58 1.22
CA GLU A 193 7.71 4.27 1.23
C GLU A 193 7.39 2.91 1.87
N SER A 194 8.30 1.95 1.74
CA SER A 194 8.06 0.59 2.19
C SER A 194 8.89 0.22 3.41
N ARG A 195 10.22 0.23 3.27
CA ARG A 195 11.12 -0.29 4.31
C ARG A 195 10.99 0.46 5.63
N LEU A 196 10.98 1.80 5.59
CA LEU A 196 10.84 2.61 6.81
C LEU A 196 9.49 2.40 7.47
N VAL A 197 8.42 2.28 6.68
CA VAL A 197 7.06 2.05 7.20
C VAL A 197 6.96 0.65 7.81
N GLU A 198 7.43 -0.40 7.12
CA GLU A 198 7.41 -1.78 7.64
C GLU A 198 8.15 -1.93 8.97
N ILE A 199 9.27 -1.23 9.15
CA ILE A 199 10.10 -1.33 10.34
C ILE A 199 9.54 -0.49 11.50
N ASN A 200 8.98 0.69 11.22
CA ASN A 200 8.72 1.70 12.25
C ASN A 200 7.23 1.97 12.52
N ALA A 201 6.31 1.56 11.62
CA ALA A 201 4.91 1.94 11.69
C ALA A 201 4.20 1.55 12.99
N GLU A 202 4.64 0.47 13.66
CA GLU A 202 4.05 0.06 14.95
C GLU A 202 4.39 1.05 16.10
N SER A 203 5.41 1.89 15.92
CA SER A 203 5.81 2.91 16.90
C SER A 203 5.18 4.28 16.67
N TYR A 204 4.47 4.48 15.53
CA TYR A 204 3.88 5.77 15.19
C TYR A 204 2.61 6.05 15.98
N ASP A 205 2.38 7.32 16.31
CA ASP A 205 1.12 7.78 16.88
C ASP A 205 0.08 8.01 15.77
N TYR A 206 -0.92 7.17 15.71
CA TYR A 206 -2.02 7.25 14.74
C TYR A 206 -3.26 8.00 15.26
N PHE A 207 -3.20 8.63 16.41
CA PHE A 207 -4.28 9.49 16.87
C PHE A 207 -4.26 10.80 16.10
N VAL A 208 -4.93 10.84 14.95
CA VAL A 208 -4.92 11.99 14.01
C VAL A 208 -6.15 12.89 14.13
N GLY A 209 -7.13 12.53 14.98
CA GLY A 209 -8.38 13.25 15.12
C GLY A 209 -9.46 12.81 14.11
N LYS A 210 -10.48 13.66 13.93
CA LYS A 210 -11.63 13.38 13.06
C LYS A 210 -11.45 14.00 11.69
N GLY A 211 -11.89 13.27 10.65
CA GLY A 211 -12.03 13.80 9.30
C GLY A 211 -12.98 15.01 9.28
N GLN A 212 -12.65 15.98 8.44
CA GLN A 212 -13.41 17.23 8.33
C GLN A 212 -13.88 17.44 6.89
N TYR A 213 -14.99 18.19 6.76
CA TYR A 213 -15.46 18.59 5.44
C TYR A 213 -14.42 19.49 4.74
N VAL A 214 -14.11 19.17 3.50
CA VAL A 214 -13.12 19.88 2.67
C VAL A 214 -13.86 20.63 1.56
N LYS A 215 -13.88 21.95 1.64
CA LYS A 215 -14.57 22.78 0.65
C LYS A 215 -14.03 22.60 -0.78
N ASN A 216 -12.71 22.41 -0.94
CA ASN A 216 -12.05 22.21 -2.22
C ASN A 216 -11.07 21.03 -2.13
N VAL A 217 -11.49 19.87 -2.59
CA VAL A 217 -10.66 18.65 -2.58
C VAL A 217 -9.46 18.76 -3.51
N LEU A 218 -9.57 19.51 -4.61
CA LEU A 218 -8.44 19.74 -5.50
C LEU A 218 -7.31 20.53 -4.81
N ASP A 219 -7.66 21.54 -4.01
CA ASP A 219 -6.66 22.29 -3.24
C ASP A 219 -6.00 21.39 -2.17
N LEU A 220 -6.77 20.54 -1.48
CA LEU A 220 -6.21 19.59 -0.53
C LEU A 220 -5.22 18.64 -1.20
N ALA A 221 -5.54 18.11 -2.39
CA ALA A 221 -4.64 17.23 -3.15
C ALA A 221 -3.34 17.96 -3.56
N TRP A 222 -3.44 19.20 -4.04
CA TRP A 222 -2.28 20.03 -4.35
C TRP A 222 -1.45 20.41 -3.12
N ASP A 223 -2.06 20.62 -1.99
CA ASP A 223 -1.35 20.89 -0.73
C ASP A 223 -0.61 19.66 -0.22
N ALA A 224 -1.17 18.46 -0.43
CA ALA A 224 -0.49 17.19 -0.16
C ALA A 224 0.78 17.04 -1.05
N VAL A 225 0.65 17.25 -2.37
CA VAL A 225 1.76 17.25 -3.31
C VAL A 225 2.80 18.30 -2.94
N LYS A 226 2.39 19.52 -2.60
CA LYS A 226 3.30 20.60 -2.17
C LYS A 226 4.09 20.24 -0.93
N GLY A 227 3.43 19.63 0.07
CA GLY A 227 4.11 19.14 1.28
C GLY A 227 5.10 18.01 1.00
N SER A 228 4.78 17.13 0.04
CA SER A 228 5.66 16.06 -0.43
C SER A 228 6.88 16.63 -1.16
N HIS A 229 6.68 17.50 -2.14
CA HIS A 229 7.75 18.10 -2.93
C HIS A 229 8.73 18.91 -2.08
N LYS A 230 8.23 19.68 -1.11
CA LYS A 230 9.10 20.40 -0.13
C LYS A 230 9.97 19.48 0.71
N SER A 231 9.60 18.21 0.86
CA SER A 231 10.35 17.22 1.64
C SER A 231 11.37 16.46 0.78
N LEU A 232 11.29 16.57 -0.55
CA LEU A 232 12.08 15.76 -1.49
C LEU A 232 13.58 15.95 -1.33
N ASP A 233 14.05 17.20 -1.24
CA ASP A 233 15.48 17.49 -1.04
C ASP A 233 16.03 16.84 0.24
N SER A 234 15.26 16.85 1.31
CA SER A 234 15.66 16.18 2.56
C SER A 234 15.75 14.67 2.37
N VAL A 235 14.80 14.07 1.65
CA VAL A 235 14.81 12.63 1.35
C VAL A 235 16.08 12.23 0.61
N LEU A 236 16.44 12.97 -0.44
CA LEU A 236 17.60 12.66 -1.27
C LEU A 236 18.92 13.00 -0.55
N ASN A 237 19.03 14.18 0.08
CA ASN A 237 20.26 14.64 0.68
C ASN A 237 20.64 13.82 1.92
N ILE A 238 19.69 13.47 2.80
CA ILE A 238 19.98 12.66 3.99
C ILE A 238 20.46 11.25 3.60
N GLU A 239 19.88 10.63 2.57
CA GLU A 239 20.36 9.33 2.08
C GLU A 239 21.80 9.44 1.54
N LYS A 240 22.09 10.48 0.75
CA LYS A 240 23.40 10.74 0.16
C LYS A 240 24.47 10.98 1.24
N GLU A 241 24.16 11.81 2.22
CA GLU A 241 25.05 12.10 3.36
C GLU A 241 25.30 10.85 4.19
N LEU A 242 24.25 10.13 4.56
CA LEU A 242 24.38 8.87 5.28
C LEU A 242 25.20 7.84 4.51
N THR A 243 25.00 7.74 3.19
CA THR A 243 25.77 6.83 2.33
C THR A 243 27.27 7.17 2.36
N ALA A 244 27.65 8.44 2.43
CA ALA A 244 29.06 8.86 2.50
C ALA A 244 29.71 8.53 3.86
N GLU A 245 28.92 8.47 4.92
CA GLU A 245 29.39 8.19 6.29
C GLU A 245 29.31 6.71 6.66
N PHE A 246 28.39 5.96 6.03
CA PHE A 246 28.10 4.57 6.38
C PHE A 246 29.09 3.61 5.71
N LEU A 247 29.44 2.52 6.40
CA LEU A 247 30.30 1.49 5.81
C LEU A 247 29.59 0.85 4.61
N SER A 248 30.25 0.86 3.46
CA SER A 248 29.67 0.45 2.18
C SER A 248 29.17 -1.02 2.17
N ASP A 249 29.88 -1.89 2.89
CA ASP A 249 29.54 -3.31 3.07
C ASP A 249 28.36 -3.56 4.02
N LYS A 250 27.94 -2.55 4.79
CA LYS A 250 26.82 -2.61 5.71
C LYS A 250 25.58 -1.86 5.24
N LYS A 251 25.67 -1.13 4.12
CA LYS A 251 24.53 -0.36 3.58
C LYS A 251 23.39 -1.25 3.14
N TYR A 252 23.69 -2.40 2.56
CA TYR A 252 22.72 -3.35 2.04
C TYR A 252 22.79 -4.67 2.79
N SER A 253 21.64 -5.32 2.89
CA SER A 253 21.47 -6.72 3.31
C SER A 253 20.74 -7.49 2.23
N PHE A 254 20.62 -8.81 2.39
CA PHE A 254 19.88 -9.66 1.47
C PHE A 254 18.68 -10.25 2.20
N GLU A 255 17.51 -10.14 1.58
CA GLU A 255 16.29 -10.73 2.10
C GLU A 255 15.72 -11.75 1.11
N GLN A 256 15.21 -12.85 1.65
CA GLN A 256 14.50 -13.85 0.87
C GLN A 256 13.08 -13.34 0.59
N ARG A 257 12.72 -13.21 -0.70
CA ARG A 257 11.37 -12.85 -1.14
C ARG A 257 10.84 -13.91 -2.09
N GLY A 258 9.94 -14.74 -1.58
CA GLY A 258 9.50 -15.93 -2.29
C GLY A 258 10.70 -16.82 -2.62
N ASN A 259 10.94 -17.09 -3.90
CA ASN A 259 12.06 -17.91 -4.38
C ASN A 259 13.31 -17.08 -4.77
N THR A 260 13.29 -15.76 -4.57
CA THR A 260 14.38 -14.87 -4.99
C THR A 260 15.00 -14.17 -3.78
N THR A 261 16.33 -14.09 -3.75
CA THR A 261 17.07 -13.27 -2.78
C THR A 261 17.36 -11.92 -3.43
N ILE A 262 16.91 -10.83 -2.78
CA ILE A 262 17.10 -9.48 -3.28
C ILE A 262 17.93 -8.63 -2.32
N PRO A 263 18.74 -7.69 -2.85
CA PRO A 263 19.40 -6.69 -2.02
C PRO A 263 18.35 -5.67 -1.53
N VAL A 264 18.43 -5.32 -0.26
CA VAL A 264 17.61 -4.28 0.39
C VAL A 264 18.51 -3.40 1.24
N TYR A 265 18.07 -2.19 1.54
CA TYR A 265 18.78 -1.39 2.55
C TYR A 265 18.77 -2.14 3.89
N SER A 266 19.93 -2.19 4.56
CA SER A 266 20.06 -2.90 5.84
C SER A 266 19.16 -2.27 6.91
N TYR A 267 18.90 -3.04 7.95
CA TYR A 267 18.11 -2.55 9.09
C TYR A 267 18.78 -1.34 9.74
N GLU A 268 20.10 -1.42 9.97
CA GLU A 268 20.91 -0.36 10.61
C GLU A 268 20.92 0.94 9.79
N PHE A 269 21.11 0.83 8.46
CA PHE A 269 21.04 1.98 7.56
C PHE A 269 19.63 2.59 7.59
N SER A 270 18.59 1.76 7.49
CA SER A 270 17.21 2.22 7.49
C SER A 270 16.82 2.93 8.78
N GLN A 271 17.27 2.44 9.95
CA GLN A 271 17.01 3.06 11.23
C GLN A 271 17.72 4.40 11.39
N GLU A 272 19.00 4.51 10.98
CA GLU A 272 19.71 5.77 11.05
C GLU A 272 19.13 6.80 10.06
N TYR A 273 18.74 6.35 8.87
CA TYR A 273 18.06 7.19 7.89
C TYR A 273 16.71 7.70 8.44
N HIS A 274 15.88 6.81 9.02
CA HIS A 274 14.61 7.18 9.66
C HIS A 274 14.80 8.20 10.78
N LYS A 275 15.81 8.02 11.61
CA LYS A 275 16.16 8.94 12.70
C LYS A 275 16.51 10.34 12.15
N ARG A 276 17.34 10.42 11.10
CA ARG A 276 17.72 11.70 10.46
C ARG A 276 16.53 12.36 9.75
N MET A 277 15.53 11.58 9.29
CA MET A 277 14.26 12.09 8.78
C MET A 277 13.40 12.79 9.83
N ASN A 278 13.75 12.69 11.12
CA ASN A 278 13.11 13.38 12.23
C ASN A 278 11.57 13.29 12.19
N GLY A 279 11.03 12.07 12.08
CA GLY A 279 9.59 11.79 12.07
C GLY A 279 8.86 12.19 10.77
N MET A 280 9.57 12.45 9.66
CA MET A 280 8.93 12.85 8.40
C MET A 280 7.94 11.80 7.91
N VAL A 281 8.32 10.52 7.88
CA VAL A 281 7.48 9.43 7.39
C VAL A 281 6.17 9.35 8.20
N GLU A 282 6.27 9.38 9.53
CA GLU A 282 5.10 9.40 10.42
C GLU A 282 4.20 10.60 10.13
N ARG A 283 4.76 11.81 10.05
CA ARG A 283 3.97 13.02 9.75
C ARG A 283 3.26 12.93 8.41
N ARG A 284 3.89 12.36 7.37
CA ARG A 284 3.28 12.18 6.05
C ARG A 284 2.16 11.13 6.10
N MET A 285 2.36 10.01 6.79
CA MET A 285 1.32 9.00 6.99
C MET A 285 0.12 9.55 7.78
N ARG A 286 0.35 10.28 8.86
CA ARG A 286 -0.71 10.93 9.65
C ARG A 286 -1.52 11.92 8.81
N ALA A 287 -0.83 12.71 7.97
CA ALA A 287 -1.49 13.64 7.06
C ALA A 287 -2.31 12.92 5.98
N ALA A 288 -1.81 11.80 5.46
CA ALA A 288 -2.56 10.96 4.52
C ALA A 288 -3.83 10.38 5.15
N ILE A 289 -3.73 9.83 6.35
CA ILE A 289 -4.86 9.22 7.08
C ILE A 289 -6.00 10.23 7.29
N ILE A 290 -5.68 11.42 7.78
CA ILE A 290 -6.72 12.46 8.01
C ILE A 290 -7.29 12.99 6.70
N ALA A 291 -6.48 13.09 5.64
CA ALA A 291 -6.94 13.50 4.32
C ALA A 291 -7.89 12.47 3.71
N VAL A 292 -7.59 11.17 3.81
CA VAL A 292 -8.47 10.08 3.34
C VAL A 292 -9.83 10.16 4.02
N GLY A 293 -9.86 10.18 5.36
CA GLY A 293 -11.12 10.27 6.10
C GLY A 293 -11.89 11.54 5.80
N SER A 294 -11.19 12.68 5.61
CA SER A 294 -11.82 13.96 5.25
C SER A 294 -12.45 13.92 3.85
N ILE A 295 -11.81 13.27 2.88
CA ILE A 295 -12.36 13.16 1.52
C ILE A 295 -13.54 12.18 1.49
N TRP A 296 -13.48 11.06 2.19
CA TRP A 296 -14.63 10.14 2.34
C TRP A 296 -15.82 10.89 2.95
N TYR A 297 -15.58 11.62 4.05
CA TYR A 297 -16.62 12.43 4.70
C TYR A 297 -17.18 13.50 3.76
N THR A 298 -16.32 14.21 3.04
CA THR A 298 -16.74 15.24 2.08
C THR A 298 -17.60 14.67 0.96
N ALA A 299 -17.20 13.54 0.38
CA ALA A 299 -17.98 12.89 -0.68
C ALA A 299 -19.37 12.47 -0.20
N TRP A 300 -19.47 11.96 1.03
CA TRP A 300 -20.74 11.60 1.65
C TRP A 300 -21.61 12.83 1.94
N VAL A 301 -21.04 13.92 2.46
CA VAL A 301 -21.77 15.18 2.70
C VAL A 301 -22.31 15.76 1.39
N ASP A 302 -21.46 15.84 0.36
CA ASP A 302 -21.83 16.38 -0.96
C ASP A 302 -22.87 15.51 -1.69
N ALA A 303 -22.94 14.22 -1.36
CA ALA A 303 -23.99 13.30 -1.83
C ALA A 303 -25.34 13.44 -1.09
N GLY A 304 -25.45 14.42 -0.18
CA GLY A 304 -26.68 14.65 0.62
C GLY A 304 -26.81 13.77 1.86
N GLN A 305 -25.70 13.25 2.36
CA GLN A 305 -25.63 12.45 3.59
C GLN A 305 -26.58 11.22 3.60
N PRO A 306 -26.50 10.34 2.59
CA PRO A 306 -27.38 9.17 2.54
C PRO A 306 -27.21 8.30 3.79
N ASN A 307 -28.32 7.71 4.26
CA ASN A 307 -28.30 6.77 5.37
C ASN A 307 -27.52 5.50 4.98
N LEU A 308 -26.39 5.25 5.63
CA LEU A 308 -25.53 4.09 5.38
C LEU A 308 -25.86 2.88 6.28
N SER A 309 -26.73 3.04 7.29
CA SER A 309 -27.09 1.93 8.18
C SER A 309 -27.82 0.80 7.46
N GLU A 310 -28.56 1.14 6.40
CA GLU A 310 -29.26 0.17 5.54
C GLU A 310 -28.29 -0.65 4.68
N LEU A 311 -27.11 -0.14 4.43
CA LEU A 311 -26.07 -0.72 3.59
C LEU A 311 -25.00 -1.47 4.40
N GLN A 312 -24.99 -1.32 5.72
CA GLN A 312 -23.93 -1.79 6.59
C GLN A 312 -23.64 -3.29 6.46
N ASN A 313 -24.68 -4.11 6.33
CA ASN A 313 -24.57 -5.57 6.26
C ASN A 313 -24.68 -6.11 4.82
N VAL A 314 -24.59 -5.25 3.81
CA VAL A 314 -24.61 -5.67 2.40
C VAL A 314 -23.17 -6.03 2.02
N PRO A 315 -22.87 -7.32 1.73
CA PRO A 315 -21.53 -7.72 1.32
C PRO A 315 -21.20 -7.19 -0.08
N PRO A 316 -19.90 -7.10 -0.45
CA PRO A 316 -19.49 -6.91 -1.83
C PRO A 316 -20.14 -7.96 -2.74
N SER A 317 -20.56 -7.55 -3.95
CA SER A 317 -21.18 -8.46 -4.91
C SER A 317 -20.17 -9.50 -5.42
N ALA A 318 -20.72 -10.61 -5.97
CA ALA A 318 -19.90 -11.63 -6.61
C ALA A 318 -19.11 -11.05 -7.81
N ASP A 319 -19.72 -10.12 -8.56
CA ASP A 319 -19.08 -9.47 -9.71
C ASP A 319 -17.89 -8.62 -9.29
N LEU A 320 -18.01 -7.85 -8.19
CA LEU A 320 -16.89 -7.08 -7.65
C LEU A 320 -15.75 -7.99 -7.17
N LEU A 321 -16.09 -9.09 -6.50
CA LEU A 321 -15.07 -10.04 -6.01
C LEU A 321 -14.36 -10.77 -7.16
N GLU A 322 -15.05 -11.08 -8.26
CA GLU A 322 -14.43 -11.67 -9.45
C GLU A 322 -13.53 -10.64 -10.18
N GLU A 323 -13.96 -9.37 -10.31
CA GLU A 323 -13.10 -8.29 -10.83
C GLU A 323 -11.78 -8.18 -10.02
N MET A 324 -11.86 -8.26 -8.69
CA MET A 324 -10.68 -8.20 -7.83
C MET A 324 -9.75 -9.41 -8.04
N LYS A 325 -10.32 -10.59 -8.25
CA LYS A 325 -9.54 -11.80 -8.52
C LYS A 325 -8.86 -11.74 -9.90
N GLU A 326 -9.56 -11.29 -10.93
CA GLU A 326 -8.97 -11.06 -12.26
C GLU A 326 -7.80 -10.07 -12.17
N LEU A 327 -7.94 -9.01 -11.37
CA LEU A 327 -6.89 -8.03 -11.14
C LEU A 327 -5.67 -8.66 -10.46
N ASP A 328 -5.86 -9.53 -9.48
CA ASP A 328 -4.78 -10.30 -8.85
C ASP A 328 -4.07 -11.22 -9.85
N ASP A 329 -4.81 -11.85 -10.75
CA ASP A 329 -4.25 -12.71 -11.79
C ASP A 329 -3.39 -11.90 -12.78
N HIS A 330 -3.84 -10.73 -13.23
CA HIS A 330 -3.04 -9.81 -14.05
C HIS A 330 -1.77 -9.36 -13.35
N PHE A 331 -1.88 -8.99 -12.07
CA PHE A 331 -0.74 -8.58 -11.28
C PHE A 331 0.35 -9.65 -11.14
N HIS A 332 -0.03 -10.94 -11.10
CA HIS A 332 0.92 -12.05 -10.97
C HIS A 332 1.50 -12.53 -12.31
N ASN A 333 0.78 -12.34 -13.41
CA ASN A 333 1.10 -12.95 -14.69
C ASN A 333 1.55 -11.94 -15.75
N ASP A 334 1.14 -10.68 -15.67
CA ASP A 334 1.38 -9.68 -16.70
C ASP A 334 2.63 -8.83 -16.44
N LYS A 335 3.08 -8.15 -17.48
CA LYS A 335 4.12 -7.13 -17.38
C LYS A 335 3.50 -5.80 -16.95
N HIS A 336 4.21 -5.09 -16.12
CA HIS A 336 3.85 -3.75 -15.72
C HIS A 336 3.67 -2.81 -16.93
N LYS A 337 2.59 -2.02 -16.93
CA LYS A 337 2.27 -1.02 -17.95
C LYS A 337 2.58 0.37 -17.40
N GLY A 338 3.56 1.05 -18.02
CA GLY A 338 3.99 2.37 -17.60
C GLY A 338 5.17 2.40 -16.65
N ARG A 339 5.27 3.47 -15.84
CA ARG A 339 6.39 3.70 -14.90
C ARG A 339 6.42 2.67 -13.79
N ILE A 340 7.60 2.08 -13.57
CA ILE A 340 7.85 1.14 -12.46
C ILE A 340 8.31 1.96 -11.26
N CYS A 341 7.58 1.97 -10.17
CA CYS A 341 7.94 2.68 -8.94
C CYS A 341 8.80 1.84 -7.97
N GLU A 342 9.10 0.58 -8.30
CA GLU A 342 9.88 -0.35 -7.48
C GLU A 342 11.34 -0.52 -7.93
#